data_ff5310d096cb748a6782433fa744f24c
#
_entry.id   ff5310d096cb748a6782433fa744f24c
#
_cell.length_a   1.000
_cell.length_b   1.000
_cell.length_c   1.000
_cell.angle_alpha   90.00
_cell.angle_beta   90.00
_cell.angle_gamma   90.00
#
_symmetry.space_group_name_H-M   'P 1'
#
loop_
_entity.id
_entity.type
_entity.pdbx_description
1 polymer ?
#
loop_
_entity_poly.entity_id
_entity_poly.type
_entity_poly.pdbx_seq_one_letter_code
_entity_poly.pdbx_strand_id
1 'polypeptide(L)'
;MTLMSGIPRARRFRHGAWRWTAGLAGMLAILLAPAAAQIGAQSGIVQRTRAAIADRDLRGAEQMAVRALRQSPSDAEALLALSWVGRGALAAQQLDMALRVAQDTETRILSVLHLRPLDAEPQVPLALGAAYEVQAQALAGLGARSEALILLNRALVRFGKTSIQARLQKNVHLLSLRGQPMPSLVTEEHLTDVRLTPAATLGKPLLLFFWAHWCADCKEFVRTLSTLRAEFGPRGLVVVAPTQRYGHIGARDDVPAAEERRHIAMTREEFYPLLAQVPIPLSPRNFSGYGVSTTPTLVLVDRKGLVQTYHPGVMTATELRPLLSALVKP
;
A
#
# COMPACT_ATOMS: atom_id res chain seq x y z
N MET A 1 -9.60 22.17 65.30
CA MET A 1 -8.50 21.60 66.11
C MET A 1 -7.36 21.29 65.14
N THR A 2 -6.39 22.23 64.97
CA THR A 2 -5.10 22.31 65.72
C THR A 2 -4.23 21.08 65.48
N LEU A 3 -3.03 21.07 65.00
CA LEU A 3 -1.88 21.98 64.83
C LEU A 3 -0.78 21.23 64.08
N MET A 4 -0.04 21.91 63.18
CA MET A 4 1.41 22.23 63.30
C MET A 4 2.39 21.04 63.20
N SER A 5 3.31 20.98 62.34
CA SER A 5 4.51 21.77 61.95
C SER A 5 5.76 20.87 62.03
N GLY A 6 6.72 21.06 61.15
CA GLY A 6 8.08 20.54 61.40
C GLY A 6 8.97 20.42 60.16
N ILE A 7 9.57 21.52 59.72
CA ILE A 7 10.79 21.52 58.87
C ILE A 7 11.99 21.50 59.83
N PRO A 8 13.08 20.85 59.54
CA PRO A 8 14.41 21.31 59.97
C PRO A 8 15.39 21.61 58.83
N ARG A 9 16.10 22.66 59.16
CA ARG A 9 17.09 23.48 58.47
C ARG A 9 18.39 22.73 58.12
N ALA A 10 19.02 23.36 57.12
CA ALA A 10 20.36 23.18 56.59
C ALA A 10 21.49 23.06 57.61
N ARG A 11 22.51 22.29 57.26
CA ARG A 11 23.88 22.42 57.78
C ARG A 11 24.87 22.73 56.65
N ARG A 12 25.43 23.94 56.72
CA ARG A 12 26.66 24.31 56.01
C ARG A 12 27.84 23.63 56.69
N PHE A 13 28.78 23.11 55.92
CA PHE A 13 30.16 22.92 56.33
C PHE A 13 31.10 23.55 55.31
N ARG A 14 32.15 24.12 55.88
CA ARG A 14 33.09 25.12 55.35
C ARG A 14 34.30 24.47 54.67
N HIS A 15 34.77 25.14 53.65
CA HIS A 15 36.10 25.29 53.08
C HIS A 15 37.24 24.35 53.55
N GLY A 16 37.85 23.70 52.57
CA GLY A 16 39.21 23.20 52.59
C GLY A 16 39.85 23.39 51.23
N ALA A 17 40.66 24.46 51.09
CA ALA A 17 41.49 24.71 49.89
C ALA A 17 42.70 23.79 49.93
N TRP A 18 42.97 23.12 48.81
CA TRP A 18 44.32 22.61 48.52
C TRP A 18 44.70 22.87 47.06
N ARG A 19 45.72 23.70 46.92
CA ARG A 19 46.46 23.94 45.66
C ARG A 19 47.47 22.84 45.46
N TRP A 20 47.83 22.57 44.23
CA TRP A 20 49.06 22.03 43.58
C TRP A 20 48.61 21.25 42.32
N THR A 21 49.08 21.39 41.18
CA THR A 21 50.19 21.87 40.38
C THR A 21 49.87 21.53 38.93
N ALA A 22 50.36 22.36 38.00
CA ALA A 22 50.21 22.24 36.54
C ALA A 22 50.77 20.92 36.00
N GLY A 23 50.09 20.37 34.99
CA GLY A 23 50.58 19.22 34.21
C GLY A 23 49.80 19.11 32.90
N LEU A 24 50.42 19.64 31.83
CA LEU A 24 50.29 19.25 30.41
C LEU A 24 48.88 19.17 29.79
N ALA A 25 48.56 20.18 29.02
CA ALA A 25 47.55 20.24 28.01
C ALA A 25 47.77 19.21 26.90
N GLY A 26 46.98 18.15 26.93
CA GLY A 26 46.76 17.27 25.77
C GLY A 26 45.47 17.71 25.11
N MET A 27 45.55 18.50 24.02
CA MET A 27 44.38 18.82 23.16
C MET A 27 43.88 17.53 22.52
N LEU A 28 42.84 16.94 23.08
CA LEU A 28 41.97 16.00 22.37
C LEU A 28 40.89 16.82 21.67
N ALA A 29 41.16 17.25 20.46
CA ALA A 29 40.13 17.81 19.57
C ALA A 29 39.20 16.65 19.14
N ILE A 30 38.17 16.39 19.93
CA ILE A 30 37.05 15.56 19.51
C ILE A 30 36.31 16.39 18.46
N LEU A 31 36.52 16.04 17.19
CA LEU A 31 35.73 16.52 16.06
C LEU A 31 34.27 16.09 16.31
N LEU A 32 33.47 16.96 16.88
CA LEU A 32 32.02 16.85 16.88
C LEU A 32 31.57 17.03 15.43
N ALA A 33 31.51 15.93 14.67
CA ALA A 33 30.76 15.92 13.43
C ALA A 33 29.30 16.28 13.77
N PRO A 34 28.64 17.17 13.00
CA PRO A 34 27.28 17.58 13.30
C PRO A 34 26.37 16.34 13.33
N ALA A 35 25.52 16.22 14.36
CA ALA A 35 24.63 15.11 14.58
C ALA A 35 23.73 14.78 13.37
N ALA A 36 23.45 15.78 12.51
CA ALA A 36 22.74 15.59 11.24
C ALA A 36 23.48 14.68 10.24
N ALA A 37 24.82 14.68 10.22
CA ALA A 37 25.61 13.80 9.36
C ALA A 37 25.60 12.33 9.85
N GLN A 38 25.48 12.12 11.15
CA GLN A 38 25.44 10.79 11.74
C GLN A 38 24.06 10.12 11.61
N ILE A 39 22.97 10.90 11.64
CA ILE A 39 21.61 10.39 11.39
C ILE A 39 21.48 9.93 9.93
N GLY A 40 22.09 10.64 8.97
CA GLY A 40 22.09 10.27 7.55
C GLY A 40 22.88 9.01 7.22
N ALA A 41 23.89 8.64 8.03
CA ALA A 41 24.70 7.45 7.82
C ALA A 41 24.04 6.14 8.30
N GLN A 42 23.02 6.24 9.19
CA GLN A 42 22.30 5.08 9.74
C GLN A 42 20.99 4.77 8.99
N SER A 43 20.53 5.65 8.09
CA SER A 43 19.33 5.37 7.30
C SER A 43 19.63 4.44 6.13
N GLY A 44 18.82 3.39 5.95
CA GLY A 44 18.93 2.44 4.83
C GLY A 44 18.88 3.13 3.47
N ILE A 45 19.41 2.49 2.43
CA ILE A 45 19.47 3.06 1.07
C ILE A 45 18.09 3.47 0.55
N VAL A 46 17.04 2.70 0.86
CA VAL A 46 15.65 3.02 0.49
C VAL A 46 15.20 4.34 1.10
N GLN A 47 15.49 4.58 2.38
CA GLN A 47 15.09 5.81 3.07
C GLN A 47 15.80 7.04 2.49
N ARG A 48 17.12 6.95 2.25
CA ARG A 48 17.89 8.05 1.61
C ARG A 48 17.39 8.34 0.19
N THR A 49 17.12 7.29 -0.59
CA THR A 49 16.58 7.44 -1.96
C THR A 49 15.21 8.13 -1.92
N ARG A 50 14.33 7.73 -1.00
CA ARG A 50 13.00 8.36 -0.85
C ARG A 50 13.09 9.83 -0.39
N ALA A 51 14.04 10.16 0.48
CA ALA A 51 14.30 11.55 0.88
C ALA A 51 14.72 12.42 -0.33
N ALA A 52 15.68 11.96 -1.13
CA ALA A 52 16.10 12.65 -2.34
C ALA A 52 14.94 12.82 -3.35
N ILE A 53 14.07 11.83 -3.51
CA ILE A 53 12.86 11.93 -4.34
C ILE A 53 11.91 13.01 -3.80
N ALA A 54 11.70 13.07 -2.48
CA ALA A 54 10.88 14.11 -1.84
C ALA A 54 11.45 15.51 -2.07
N ASP A 55 12.79 15.64 -2.07
CA ASP A 55 13.52 16.88 -2.40
C ASP A 55 13.58 17.18 -3.92
N ARG A 56 12.89 16.37 -4.75
CA ARG A 56 12.86 16.44 -6.22
C ARG A 56 14.21 16.17 -6.90
N ASP A 57 15.17 15.58 -6.20
CA ASP A 57 16.46 15.16 -6.77
C ASP A 57 16.38 13.70 -7.27
N LEU A 58 15.66 13.52 -8.37
CA LEU A 58 15.53 12.18 -8.99
C LEU A 58 16.85 11.65 -9.53
N ARG A 59 17.75 12.54 -10.00
CA ARG A 59 19.06 12.12 -10.52
C ARG A 59 20.00 11.67 -9.41
N GLY A 60 20.06 12.39 -8.31
CA GLY A 60 20.82 11.98 -7.11
C GLY A 60 20.29 10.69 -6.52
N ALA A 61 18.95 10.54 -6.44
CA ALA A 61 18.30 9.31 -6.01
C ALA A 61 18.71 8.09 -6.88
N GLU A 62 18.70 8.24 -8.21
CA GLU A 62 19.13 7.20 -9.15
C GLU A 62 20.61 6.85 -8.96
N GLN A 63 21.49 7.86 -8.89
CA GLN A 63 22.93 7.66 -8.70
C GLN A 63 23.23 6.90 -7.40
N MET A 64 22.52 7.19 -6.30
CA MET A 64 22.68 6.48 -5.03
C MET A 64 22.30 5.00 -5.17
N ALA A 65 21.14 4.70 -5.74
CA ALA A 65 20.69 3.32 -5.91
C ALA A 65 21.60 2.53 -6.86
N VAL A 66 21.98 3.12 -8.01
CA VAL A 66 22.89 2.48 -8.98
C VAL A 66 24.29 2.26 -8.40
N ARG A 67 24.81 3.21 -7.59
CA ARG A 67 26.12 3.02 -6.92
C ARG A 67 26.08 1.84 -5.96
N ALA A 68 25.02 1.69 -5.18
CA ALA A 68 24.85 0.53 -4.28
C ALA A 68 24.80 -0.78 -5.10
N LEU A 69 24.06 -0.82 -6.20
CA LEU A 69 23.96 -1.99 -7.07
C LEU A 69 25.28 -2.33 -7.82
N ARG A 70 26.15 -1.34 -8.05
CA ARG A 70 27.51 -1.63 -8.56
C ARG A 70 28.38 -2.35 -7.55
N GLN A 71 28.21 -2.06 -6.25
CA GLN A 71 28.94 -2.71 -5.17
C GLN A 71 28.37 -4.11 -4.85
N SER A 72 27.04 -4.24 -4.88
CA SER A 72 26.33 -5.48 -4.62
C SER A 72 25.13 -5.63 -5.57
N PRO A 73 25.31 -6.28 -6.75
CA PRO A 73 24.28 -6.36 -7.78
C PRO A 73 22.98 -7.07 -7.35
N SER A 74 23.06 -7.94 -6.34
CA SER A 74 21.93 -8.72 -5.81
C SER A 74 21.33 -8.14 -4.53
N ASP A 75 21.76 -6.96 -4.07
CA ASP A 75 21.24 -6.32 -2.86
C ASP A 75 19.76 -5.96 -3.03
N ALA A 76 18.90 -6.62 -2.24
CA ALA A 76 17.46 -6.47 -2.29
C ALA A 76 16.99 -5.05 -1.91
N GLU A 77 17.65 -4.41 -0.95
CA GLU A 77 17.39 -3.04 -0.54
C GLU A 77 17.73 -2.04 -1.67
N ALA A 78 18.87 -2.24 -2.36
CA ALA A 78 19.27 -1.38 -3.46
C ALA A 78 18.36 -1.56 -4.69
N LEU A 79 17.91 -2.79 -4.98
CA LEU A 79 16.89 -3.07 -6.02
C LEU A 79 15.56 -2.37 -5.68
N LEU A 80 15.13 -2.43 -4.42
CA LEU A 80 13.94 -1.72 -3.96
C LEU A 80 14.13 -0.19 -4.06
N ALA A 81 15.30 0.33 -3.68
CA ALA A 81 15.62 1.76 -3.82
C ALA A 81 15.52 2.23 -5.27
N LEU A 82 16.07 1.46 -6.24
CA LEU A 82 15.96 1.78 -7.66
C LEU A 82 14.49 1.81 -8.14
N SER A 83 13.66 0.88 -7.65
CA SER A 83 12.22 0.89 -7.96
C SER A 83 11.49 2.13 -7.45
N TRP A 84 11.93 2.72 -6.33
CA TRP A 84 11.39 3.99 -5.84
C TRP A 84 11.73 5.17 -6.76
N VAL A 85 12.91 5.18 -7.38
CA VAL A 85 13.26 6.21 -8.40
C VAL A 85 12.29 6.17 -9.56
N GLY A 86 12.00 4.97 -10.11
CA GLY A 86 10.99 4.81 -11.17
C GLY A 86 9.61 5.36 -10.78
N ARG A 87 9.15 5.06 -9.55
CA ARG A 87 7.89 5.61 -9.01
C ARG A 87 7.93 7.14 -8.88
N GLY A 88 9.04 7.67 -8.38
CA GLY A 88 9.24 9.13 -8.24
C GLY A 88 9.22 9.82 -9.59
N ALA A 89 9.87 9.25 -10.61
CA ALA A 89 9.86 9.77 -11.97
C ALA A 89 8.44 9.74 -12.58
N LEU A 90 7.69 8.66 -12.37
CA LEU A 90 6.30 8.54 -12.81
C LEU A 90 5.40 9.59 -12.14
N ALA A 91 5.52 9.77 -10.82
CA ALA A 91 4.77 10.78 -10.07
C ALA A 91 5.11 12.22 -10.54
N ALA A 92 6.36 12.46 -10.94
CA ALA A 92 6.81 13.73 -11.52
C ALA A 92 6.47 13.88 -13.01
N GLN A 93 5.70 12.96 -13.60
CA GLN A 93 5.33 12.92 -15.02
C GLN A 93 6.54 12.85 -16.00
N GLN A 94 7.69 12.39 -15.51
CA GLN A 94 8.88 12.15 -16.34
C GLN A 94 8.82 10.73 -16.92
N LEU A 95 7.92 10.52 -17.88
CA LEU A 95 7.52 9.19 -18.35
C LEU A 95 8.68 8.40 -18.97
N ASP A 96 9.56 9.05 -19.75
CA ASP A 96 10.72 8.38 -20.35
C ASP A 96 11.73 7.93 -19.28
N MET A 97 11.99 8.76 -18.27
CA MET A 97 12.84 8.39 -17.14
C MET A 97 12.21 7.24 -16.34
N ALA A 98 10.90 7.34 -16.06
CA ALA A 98 10.16 6.31 -15.35
C ALA A 98 10.26 4.95 -16.06
N LEU A 99 10.02 4.93 -17.37
CA LEU A 99 10.10 3.74 -18.19
C LEU A 99 11.52 3.14 -18.18
N ARG A 100 12.53 3.95 -18.46
CA ARG A 100 13.93 3.52 -18.47
C ARG A 100 14.39 2.94 -17.13
N VAL A 101 14.12 3.65 -16.02
CA VAL A 101 14.54 3.18 -14.70
C VAL A 101 13.79 1.91 -14.29
N ALA A 102 12.51 1.79 -14.65
CA ALA A 102 11.73 0.60 -14.35
C ALA A 102 12.20 -0.61 -15.18
N GLN A 103 12.59 -0.43 -16.43
CA GLN A 103 13.20 -1.46 -17.27
C GLN A 103 14.57 -1.92 -16.72
N ASP A 104 15.41 -0.98 -16.28
CA ASP A 104 16.69 -1.31 -15.62
C ASP A 104 16.45 -2.10 -14.34
N THR A 105 15.45 -1.69 -13.53
CA THR A 105 15.05 -2.40 -12.30
C THR A 105 14.61 -3.83 -12.61
N GLU A 106 13.72 -4.03 -13.58
CA GLU A 106 13.30 -5.36 -14.03
C GLU A 106 14.49 -6.21 -14.48
N THR A 107 15.31 -5.70 -15.38
CA THR A 107 16.47 -6.41 -15.94
C THR A 107 17.41 -6.90 -14.83
N ARG A 108 17.72 -6.04 -13.85
CA ARG A 108 18.58 -6.40 -12.70
C ARG A 108 17.94 -7.46 -11.84
N ILE A 109 16.65 -7.34 -11.54
CA ILE A 109 15.96 -8.36 -10.73
C ILE A 109 15.92 -9.69 -11.48
N LEU A 110 15.58 -9.70 -12.77
CA LEU A 110 15.53 -10.93 -13.55
C LEU A 110 16.89 -11.62 -13.64
N SER A 111 18.00 -10.86 -13.64
CA SER A 111 19.35 -11.40 -13.66
C SER A 111 19.76 -12.08 -12.34
N VAL A 112 19.09 -11.82 -11.23
CA VAL A 112 19.41 -12.44 -9.92
C VAL A 112 18.40 -13.54 -9.52
N LEU A 113 17.30 -13.74 -10.24
CA LEU A 113 16.31 -14.77 -9.93
C LEU A 113 16.82 -16.21 -10.13
N HIS A 114 17.95 -16.41 -10.80
CA HIS A 114 18.61 -17.71 -10.86
C HIS A 114 19.33 -18.08 -9.55
N LEU A 115 19.61 -17.07 -8.69
CA LEU A 115 20.29 -17.27 -7.40
C LEU A 115 19.28 -17.56 -6.28
N ARG A 116 18.01 -17.11 -6.44
CA ARG A 116 16.97 -17.22 -5.41
C ARG A 116 15.56 -17.08 -6.01
N PRO A 117 14.54 -17.73 -5.43
CA PRO A 117 13.14 -17.49 -5.80
C PRO A 117 12.74 -16.02 -5.58
N LEU A 118 11.75 -15.54 -6.34
CA LEU A 118 11.27 -14.15 -6.24
C LEU A 118 10.85 -13.77 -4.82
N ASP A 119 10.13 -14.65 -4.13
CA ASP A 119 9.53 -14.41 -2.82
C ASP A 119 10.46 -14.78 -1.65
N ALA A 120 11.76 -15.05 -1.91
CA ALA A 120 12.72 -15.38 -0.85
C ALA A 120 13.04 -14.19 0.08
N GLU A 121 12.97 -12.97 -0.45
CA GLU A 121 13.19 -11.72 0.30
C GLU A 121 12.08 -10.72 -0.05
N PRO A 122 11.42 -10.10 0.92
CA PRO A 122 10.22 -9.28 0.67
C PRO A 122 10.48 -8.04 -0.21
N GLN A 123 11.71 -7.52 -0.25
CA GLN A 123 12.08 -6.36 -1.06
C GLN A 123 12.06 -6.65 -2.56
N VAL A 124 12.43 -7.86 -2.97
CA VAL A 124 12.57 -8.22 -4.39
C VAL A 124 11.22 -8.26 -5.12
N PRO A 125 10.17 -8.94 -4.62
CA PRO A 125 8.86 -8.88 -5.25
C PRO A 125 8.24 -7.48 -5.19
N LEU A 126 8.47 -6.71 -4.12
CA LEU A 126 8.03 -5.31 -4.05
C LEU A 126 8.66 -4.46 -5.15
N ALA A 127 9.96 -4.63 -5.41
CA ALA A 127 10.68 -3.92 -6.46
C ALA A 127 10.25 -4.35 -7.87
N LEU A 128 10.12 -5.66 -8.12
CA LEU A 128 9.70 -6.18 -9.43
C LEU A 128 8.26 -5.79 -9.76
N GLY A 129 7.35 -5.94 -8.80
CA GLY A 129 5.97 -5.52 -8.96
C GLY A 129 5.83 -4.01 -9.24
N ALA A 130 6.70 -3.19 -8.61
CA ALA A 130 6.77 -1.77 -8.90
C ALA A 130 7.34 -1.48 -10.30
N ALA A 131 8.35 -2.21 -10.73
CA ALA A 131 8.92 -2.05 -12.06
C ALA A 131 7.88 -2.31 -13.16
N TYR A 132 7.13 -3.39 -13.08
CA TYR A 132 6.04 -3.65 -14.03
C TYR A 132 4.92 -2.61 -13.98
N GLU A 133 4.53 -2.17 -12.78
CA GLU A 133 3.51 -1.12 -12.61
C GLU A 133 3.95 0.19 -13.26
N VAL A 134 5.18 0.64 -12.98
CA VAL A 134 5.73 1.89 -13.54
C VAL A 134 5.88 1.81 -15.04
N GLN A 135 6.41 0.70 -15.58
CA GLN A 135 6.51 0.49 -17.03
C GLN A 135 5.13 0.59 -17.70
N ALA A 136 4.13 -0.13 -17.15
CA ALA A 136 2.79 -0.14 -17.74
C ALA A 136 2.13 1.23 -17.73
N GLN A 137 2.27 1.98 -16.63
CA GLN A 137 1.70 3.32 -16.51
C GLN A 137 2.45 4.34 -17.39
N ALA A 138 3.77 4.25 -17.45
CA ALA A 138 4.57 5.11 -18.33
C ALA A 138 4.25 4.85 -19.82
N LEU A 139 4.20 3.59 -20.25
CA LEU A 139 3.79 3.21 -21.62
C LEU A 139 2.39 3.73 -21.95
N ALA A 140 1.42 3.54 -21.04
CA ALA A 140 0.07 4.05 -21.24
C ALA A 140 0.02 5.60 -21.34
N GLY A 141 0.81 6.29 -20.51
CA GLY A 141 0.95 7.75 -20.57
C GLY A 141 1.61 8.25 -21.86
N LEU A 142 2.50 7.46 -22.45
CA LEU A 142 3.11 7.71 -23.77
C LEU A 142 2.23 7.27 -24.95
N GLY A 143 0.99 6.79 -24.69
CA GLY A 143 0.06 6.35 -25.74
C GLY A 143 0.21 4.88 -26.16
N ALA A 144 1.20 4.15 -25.63
CA ALA A 144 1.50 2.75 -25.96
C ALA A 144 0.72 1.75 -25.07
N ARG A 145 -0.61 1.93 -24.93
CA ARG A 145 -1.47 1.12 -24.06
C ARG A 145 -1.45 -0.38 -24.40
N SER A 146 -1.41 -0.71 -25.67
CA SER A 146 -1.35 -2.10 -26.13
C SER A 146 -0.05 -2.78 -25.69
N GLU A 147 1.07 -2.08 -25.76
CA GLU A 147 2.38 -2.57 -25.31
C GLU A 147 2.39 -2.77 -23.78
N ALA A 148 1.78 -1.84 -23.01
CA ALA A 148 1.62 -1.99 -21.58
C ALA A 148 0.82 -3.26 -21.22
N LEU A 149 -0.27 -3.56 -21.94
CA LEU A 149 -1.07 -4.76 -21.72
C LEU A 149 -0.30 -6.04 -22.10
N ILE A 150 0.46 -6.04 -23.19
CA ILE A 150 1.32 -7.16 -23.58
C ILE A 150 2.38 -7.43 -22.52
N LEU A 151 3.05 -6.38 -22.02
CA LEU A 151 4.03 -6.48 -20.93
C LEU A 151 3.42 -7.14 -19.69
N LEU A 152 2.29 -6.61 -19.20
CA LEU A 152 1.63 -7.11 -17.99
C LEU A 152 1.13 -8.56 -18.15
N ASN A 153 0.57 -8.92 -19.30
CA ASN A 153 0.11 -10.29 -19.57
C ASN A 153 1.27 -11.27 -19.61
N ARG A 154 2.41 -10.91 -20.22
CA ARG A 154 3.63 -11.73 -20.16
C ARG A 154 4.13 -11.91 -18.73
N ALA A 155 4.12 -10.83 -17.94
CA ALA A 155 4.50 -10.88 -16.53
C ALA A 155 3.54 -11.78 -15.73
N LEU A 156 2.22 -11.74 -15.98
CA LEU A 156 1.24 -12.63 -15.35
C LEU A 156 1.46 -14.10 -15.70
N VAL A 157 1.81 -14.43 -16.94
CA VAL A 157 2.17 -15.80 -17.31
C VAL A 157 3.37 -16.29 -16.49
N ARG A 158 4.39 -15.44 -16.30
CA ARG A 158 5.62 -15.81 -15.59
C ARG A 158 5.47 -15.80 -14.07
N PHE A 159 4.75 -14.83 -13.51
CA PHE A 159 4.69 -14.54 -12.08
C PHE A 159 3.29 -14.68 -11.47
N GLY A 160 2.34 -15.26 -12.19
CA GLY A 160 0.95 -15.40 -11.72
C GLY A 160 0.74 -16.37 -10.54
N LYS A 161 1.81 -17.05 -10.07
CA LYS A 161 1.81 -17.89 -8.87
C LYS A 161 2.70 -17.33 -7.76
N THR A 162 3.07 -16.05 -7.83
CA THR A 162 3.92 -15.37 -6.86
C THR A 162 3.17 -14.24 -6.15
N SER A 163 3.78 -13.65 -5.15
CA SER A 163 3.19 -12.55 -4.36
C SER A 163 2.82 -11.31 -5.18
N ILE A 164 3.42 -11.10 -6.37
CA ILE A 164 3.11 -9.93 -7.22
C ILE A 164 1.91 -10.12 -8.14
N GLN A 165 1.30 -11.29 -8.18
CA GLN A 165 0.18 -11.61 -9.08
C GLN A 165 -0.96 -10.58 -8.99
N ALA A 166 -1.45 -10.27 -7.79
CA ALA A 166 -2.54 -9.31 -7.61
C ALA A 166 -2.17 -7.90 -8.09
N ARG A 167 -0.91 -7.50 -7.91
CA ARG A 167 -0.40 -6.20 -8.39
C ARG A 167 -0.35 -6.13 -9.91
N LEU A 168 0.10 -7.19 -10.58
CA LEU A 168 0.09 -7.27 -12.04
C LEU A 168 -1.34 -7.22 -12.57
N GLN A 169 -2.25 -8.00 -11.98
CA GLN A 169 -3.66 -8.02 -12.36
C GLN A 169 -4.34 -6.66 -12.14
N LYS A 170 -4.02 -5.96 -11.05
CA LYS A 170 -4.46 -4.58 -10.81
C LYS A 170 -4.13 -3.68 -11.99
N ASN A 171 -2.91 -3.73 -12.48
CA ASN A 171 -2.47 -2.86 -13.58
C ASN A 171 -3.11 -3.26 -14.92
N VAL A 172 -3.35 -4.54 -15.17
CA VAL A 172 -4.19 -4.97 -16.31
C VAL A 172 -5.59 -4.35 -16.21
N HIS A 173 -6.21 -4.44 -15.05
CA HIS A 173 -7.57 -3.92 -14.84
C HIS A 173 -7.64 -2.38 -14.93
N LEU A 174 -6.65 -1.67 -14.43
CA LEU A 174 -6.55 -0.21 -14.62
C LEU A 174 -6.57 0.17 -16.11
N LEU A 175 -5.96 -0.66 -16.95
CA LEU A 175 -5.87 -0.39 -18.37
C LEU A 175 -7.01 -0.99 -19.21
N SER A 176 -7.74 -2.01 -18.74
CA SER A 176 -8.63 -2.78 -19.62
C SER A 176 -10.00 -3.12 -19.06
N LEU A 177 -10.23 -3.04 -17.74
CA LEU A 177 -11.45 -3.57 -17.12
C LEU A 177 -12.70 -2.71 -17.39
N ARG A 178 -12.53 -1.39 -17.59
CA ARG A 178 -13.67 -0.50 -17.89
C ARG A 178 -14.38 -0.92 -19.17
N GLY A 179 -15.70 -1.04 -19.10
CA GLY A 179 -16.55 -1.49 -20.18
C GLY A 179 -16.58 -3.01 -20.39
N GLN A 180 -15.82 -3.79 -19.60
CA GLN A 180 -15.85 -5.24 -19.64
C GLN A 180 -16.81 -5.81 -18.59
N PRO A 181 -17.28 -7.05 -18.76
CA PRO A 181 -18.00 -7.77 -17.72
C PRO A 181 -17.19 -7.82 -16.42
N MET A 182 -17.86 -7.63 -15.28
CA MET A 182 -17.21 -7.75 -13.98
C MET A 182 -16.69 -9.19 -13.77
N PRO A 183 -15.50 -9.38 -13.19
CA PRO A 183 -15.05 -10.69 -12.77
C PRO A 183 -16.05 -11.34 -11.80
N SER A 184 -16.26 -12.64 -11.90
CA SER A 184 -17.16 -13.37 -11.01
C SER A 184 -16.69 -13.30 -9.56
N LEU A 185 -17.61 -13.04 -8.63
CA LEU A 185 -17.33 -13.10 -7.19
C LEU A 185 -17.50 -14.53 -6.67
N VAL A 186 -16.53 -14.97 -5.90
CA VAL A 186 -16.59 -16.19 -5.11
C VAL A 186 -17.42 -15.93 -3.86
N THR A 187 -18.48 -16.71 -3.63
CA THR A 187 -19.50 -16.44 -2.61
C THR A 187 -19.78 -17.65 -1.72
N GLU A 188 -18.88 -18.65 -1.70
CA GLU A 188 -19.05 -19.86 -0.88
C GLU A 188 -19.00 -19.55 0.63
N GLU A 189 -18.15 -18.57 1.02
CA GLU A 189 -18.06 -18.11 2.38
C GLU A 189 -18.41 -16.60 2.49
N HIS A 190 -19.13 -16.25 3.55
CA HIS A 190 -19.47 -14.88 3.92
C HIS A 190 -19.08 -14.61 5.38
N LEU A 191 -18.72 -13.37 5.67
CA LEU A 191 -18.42 -12.95 7.03
C LEU A 191 -19.68 -12.81 7.90
N THR A 192 -20.81 -12.46 7.27
CA THR A 192 -22.14 -12.26 7.89
C THR A 192 -23.16 -13.22 7.31
N ASP A 193 -24.38 -13.23 7.90
CA ASP A 193 -25.50 -14.05 7.40
C ASP A 193 -26.15 -13.44 6.14
N VAL A 194 -25.80 -12.17 5.80
CA VAL A 194 -26.26 -11.54 4.57
C VAL A 194 -25.53 -12.14 3.38
N ARG A 195 -26.27 -12.92 2.60
CA ARG A 195 -25.71 -13.65 1.43
C ARG A 195 -25.81 -12.82 0.16
N LEU A 196 -24.75 -12.89 -0.64
CA LEU A 196 -24.80 -12.39 -2.00
C LEU A 196 -25.45 -13.44 -2.89
N THR A 197 -26.61 -13.13 -3.44
CA THR A 197 -27.32 -14.02 -4.36
C THR A 197 -27.39 -13.37 -5.75
N PRO A 198 -27.53 -14.17 -6.84
CA PRO A 198 -27.73 -13.63 -8.18
C PRO A 198 -28.93 -12.67 -8.26
N ALA A 199 -30.02 -13.00 -7.61
CA ALA A 199 -31.24 -12.17 -7.57
C ALA A 199 -31.02 -10.81 -6.87
N ALA A 200 -30.06 -10.73 -5.94
CA ALA A 200 -29.73 -9.49 -5.25
C ALA A 200 -28.96 -8.50 -6.14
N THR A 201 -28.30 -8.97 -7.19
CA THR A 201 -27.38 -8.17 -8.03
C THR A 201 -27.82 -8.06 -9.49
N LEU A 202 -28.56 -9.02 -10.03
CA LEU A 202 -28.96 -9.04 -11.42
C LEU A 202 -29.78 -7.80 -11.79
N GLY A 203 -29.36 -7.08 -12.82
CA GLY A 203 -30.03 -5.86 -13.29
C GLY A 203 -29.90 -4.66 -12.35
N LYS A 204 -29.04 -4.73 -11.34
CA LYS A 204 -28.84 -3.64 -10.38
C LYS A 204 -27.43 -3.06 -10.51
N PRO A 205 -27.28 -1.74 -10.31
CA PRO A 205 -25.95 -1.13 -10.22
C PRO A 205 -25.28 -1.55 -8.91
N LEU A 206 -23.96 -1.88 -8.97
CA LEU A 206 -23.20 -2.34 -7.82
C LEU A 206 -22.06 -1.40 -7.48
N LEU A 207 -21.82 -1.24 -6.19
CA LEU A 207 -20.56 -0.71 -5.64
C LEU A 207 -19.88 -1.84 -4.85
N LEU A 208 -18.76 -2.34 -5.38
CA LEU A 208 -17.91 -3.27 -4.65
C LEU A 208 -16.89 -2.46 -3.86
N PHE A 209 -16.83 -2.69 -2.55
CA PHE A 209 -15.88 -2.09 -1.63
C PHE A 209 -14.98 -3.16 -1.06
N PHE A 210 -13.80 -3.36 -1.67
CA PHE A 210 -12.79 -4.28 -1.16
C PHE A 210 -12.06 -3.66 0.02
N TRP A 211 -12.04 -4.33 1.16
CA TRP A 211 -11.50 -3.81 2.41
C TRP A 211 -10.69 -4.85 3.19
N ALA A 212 -9.89 -4.37 4.17
CA ALA A 212 -9.11 -5.19 5.08
C ALA A 212 -9.32 -4.76 6.52
N HIS A 213 -9.23 -5.70 7.47
CA HIS A 213 -9.41 -5.42 8.89
C HIS A 213 -8.36 -4.43 9.45
N TRP A 214 -7.16 -4.41 8.89
CA TRP A 214 -6.05 -3.54 9.27
C TRP A 214 -6.02 -2.19 8.52
N CYS A 215 -6.88 -1.98 7.52
CA CYS A 215 -6.84 -0.84 6.62
C CYS A 215 -7.40 0.43 7.29
N ALA A 216 -6.54 1.39 7.61
CA ALA A 216 -6.95 2.67 8.20
C ALA A 216 -7.82 3.49 7.25
N ASP A 217 -7.41 3.63 5.98
CA ASP A 217 -8.16 4.37 4.95
C ASP A 217 -9.56 3.77 4.73
N CYS A 218 -9.69 2.45 4.86
CA CYS A 218 -11.00 1.79 4.76
C CYS A 218 -11.95 2.22 5.91
N LYS A 219 -11.39 2.33 7.14
CA LYS A 219 -12.16 2.77 8.32
C LYS A 219 -12.61 4.21 8.20
N GLU A 220 -11.79 5.08 7.64
CA GLU A 220 -12.15 6.48 7.37
C GLU A 220 -13.19 6.59 6.25
N PHE A 221 -13.02 5.83 5.19
CA PHE A 221 -13.91 5.84 4.02
C PHE A 221 -15.33 5.36 4.33
N VAL A 222 -15.51 4.55 5.38
CA VAL A 222 -16.82 3.98 5.73
C VAL A 222 -17.90 5.04 5.96
N ARG A 223 -17.57 6.24 6.46
CA ARG A 223 -18.52 7.35 6.64
C ARG A 223 -19.04 7.85 5.30
N THR A 224 -18.13 8.04 4.34
CA THR A 224 -18.49 8.40 2.96
C THR A 224 -19.38 7.35 2.33
N LEU A 225 -19.01 6.07 2.49
CA LEU A 225 -19.79 4.95 1.96
C LEU A 225 -21.19 4.89 2.59
N SER A 226 -21.32 5.17 3.90
CA SER A 226 -22.60 5.22 4.60
C SER A 226 -23.53 6.29 4.01
N THR A 227 -23.01 7.50 3.83
CA THR A 227 -23.76 8.62 3.25
C THR A 227 -24.21 8.29 1.82
N LEU A 228 -23.31 7.77 1.00
CA LEU A 228 -23.64 7.43 -0.40
C LEU A 228 -24.61 6.25 -0.48
N ARG A 229 -24.50 5.26 0.40
CA ARG A 229 -25.47 4.16 0.46
C ARG A 229 -26.87 4.65 0.86
N ALA A 230 -26.98 5.57 1.82
CA ALA A 230 -28.26 6.16 2.21
C ALA A 230 -28.89 6.97 1.06
N GLU A 231 -28.07 7.69 0.29
CA GLU A 231 -28.53 8.50 -0.86
C GLU A 231 -28.93 7.66 -2.07
N PHE A 232 -28.15 6.62 -2.41
CA PHE A 232 -28.31 5.86 -3.66
C PHE A 232 -28.96 4.49 -3.48
N GLY A 233 -29.02 3.94 -2.26
CA GLY A 233 -29.68 2.66 -1.96
C GLY A 233 -31.16 2.65 -2.36
N PRO A 234 -31.98 3.66 -1.99
CA PRO A 234 -33.36 3.78 -2.44
C PRO A 234 -33.54 3.86 -3.96
N ARG A 235 -32.47 4.26 -4.68
CA ARG A 235 -32.41 4.34 -6.15
C ARG A 235 -31.90 3.03 -6.79
N GLY A 236 -31.73 1.98 -5.99
CA GLY A 236 -31.39 0.63 -6.43
C GLY A 236 -29.91 0.28 -6.39
N LEU A 237 -29.01 1.15 -5.86
CA LEU A 237 -27.60 0.80 -5.68
C LEU A 237 -27.45 -0.33 -4.66
N VAL A 238 -26.75 -1.39 -5.05
CA VAL A 238 -26.37 -2.48 -4.17
C VAL A 238 -24.88 -2.33 -3.80
N VAL A 239 -24.60 -2.37 -2.50
CA VAL A 239 -23.22 -2.39 -1.98
C VAL A 239 -22.85 -3.82 -1.64
N VAL A 240 -21.66 -4.26 -2.06
CA VAL A 240 -21.05 -5.55 -1.69
C VAL A 240 -19.66 -5.24 -1.15
N ALA A 241 -19.26 -5.86 -0.03
CA ALA A 241 -18.02 -5.53 0.66
C ALA A 241 -17.07 -6.74 0.78
N PRO A 242 -16.44 -7.21 -0.32
CA PRO A 242 -15.55 -8.35 -0.26
C PRO A 242 -14.36 -8.11 0.66
N THR A 243 -13.97 -9.12 1.43
CA THR A 243 -12.74 -9.14 2.23
C THR A 243 -12.08 -10.51 2.14
N GLN A 244 -10.92 -10.66 2.77
CA GLN A 244 -10.19 -11.93 2.84
C GLN A 244 -9.49 -12.09 4.18
N ARG A 245 -8.99 -13.29 4.45
CA ARG A 245 -7.97 -13.53 5.47
C ARG A 245 -6.61 -13.17 4.91
N TYR A 246 -5.79 -12.55 5.74
CA TYR A 246 -4.44 -12.09 5.40
C TYR A 246 -3.35 -12.93 6.09
N GLY A 247 -3.75 -13.83 7.01
CA GLY A 247 -2.85 -14.67 7.80
C GLY A 247 -2.25 -13.96 9.02
N HIS A 248 -2.66 -12.71 9.33
CA HIS A 248 -2.08 -11.95 10.44
C HIS A 248 -3.12 -11.11 11.19
N ILE A 249 -2.83 -10.82 12.47
CA ILE A 249 -3.56 -9.86 13.31
C ILE A 249 -2.54 -8.95 14.01
N GLY A 250 -2.51 -7.67 13.64
CA GLY A 250 -1.49 -6.74 14.11
C GLY A 250 -0.09 -7.21 13.72
N ALA A 251 0.78 -7.41 14.71
CA ALA A 251 2.16 -7.90 14.51
C ALA A 251 2.29 -9.44 14.60
N ARG A 252 1.17 -10.16 14.75
CA ARG A 252 1.17 -11.64 14.82
C ARG A 252 0.91 -12.21 13.45
N ASP A 253 1.87 -12.93 12.90
CA ASP A 253 1.76 -13.70 11.67
C ASP A 253 1.27 -15.15 11.95
N ASP A 254 0.94 -15.88 10.90
CA ASP A 254 0.50 -17.29 10.93
C ASP A 254 -0.71 -17.53 11.86
N VAL A 255 -1.63 -16.57 11.90
CA VAL A 255 -2.83 -16.66 12.76
C VAL A 255 -3.80 -17.71 12.19
N PRO A 256 -4.36 -18.61 13.06
CA PRO A 256 -5.34 -19.58 12.63
C PRO A 256 -6.55 -18.93 11.91
N ALA A 257 -6.99 -19.51 10.80
CA ALA A 257 -8.06 -18.97 9.96
C ALA A 257 -9.36 -18.64 10.73
N ALA A 258 -9.71 -19.46 11.72
CA ALA A 258 -10.89 -19.24 12.56
C ALA A 258 -10.73 -18.05 13.52
N GLU A 259 -9.51 -17.83 14.02
CA GLU A 259 -9.20 -16.71 14.89
C GLU A 259 -9.21 -15.40 14.09
N GLU A 260 -8.56 -15.38 12.95
CA GLU A 260 -8.56 -14.21 12.08
C GLU A 260 -9.98 -13.86 11.59
N ARG A 261 -10.80 -14.88 11.24
CA ARG A 261 -12.19 -14.64 10.86
C ARG A 261 -12.98 -13.97 11.99
N ARG A 262 -12.80 -14.38 13.26
CA ARG A 262 -13.42 -13.72 14.40
C ARG A 262 -12.94 -12.28 14.54
N HIS A 263 -11.65 -12.04 14.42
CA HIS A 263 -11.07 -10.70 14.46
C HIS A 263 -11.63 -9.78 13.35
N ILE A 264 -11.76 -10.29 12.12
CA ILE A 264 -12.38 -9.55 11.00
C ILE A 264 -13.83 -9.22 11.34
N ALA A 265 -14.59 -10.16 11.93
CA ALA A 265 -15.96 -9.92 12.33
C ALA A 265 -16.09 -8.84 13.43
N MET A 266 -15.24 -8.90 14.46
CA MET A 266 -15.18 -7.88 15.52
C MET A 266 -14.80 -6.49 14.96
N THR A 267 -13.78 -6.44 14.08
CA THR A 267 -13.39 -5.19 13.41
C THR A 267 -14.53 -4.62 12.56
N ARG A 268 -15.31 -5.49 11.89
CA ARG A 268 -16.48 -5.07 11.13
C ARG A 268 -17.55 -4.49 12.06
N GLU A 269 -17.80 -5.10 13.22
CA GLU A 269 -18.77 -4.60 14.19
C GLU A 269 -18.40 -3.23 14.76
N GLU A 270 -17.14 -3.06 15.09
CA GLU A 270 -16.62 -1.84 15.72
C GLU A 270 -16.54 -0.66 14.73
N PHE A 271 -15.95 -0.88 13.54
CA PHE A 271 -15.61 0.21 12.62
C PHE A 271 -16.54 0.34 11.41
N TYR A 272 -17.29 -0.71 11.07
CA TYR A 272 -18.10 -0.77 9.85
C TYR A 272 -19.57 -1.16 10.13
N PRO A 273 -20.29 -0.45 11.03
CA PRO A 273 -21.67 -0.85 11.39
C PRO A 273 -22.62 -0.87 10.19
N LEU A 274 -22.39 -0.01 9.18
CA LEU A 274 -23.19 -0.03 7.95
C LEU A 274 -23.10 -1.34 7.17
N LEU A 275 -22.00 -2.10 7.32
CA LEU A 275 -21.81 -3.36 6.63
C LEU A 275 -22.59 -4.53 7.28
N ALA A 276 -23.30 -4.31 8.40
CA ALA A 276 -24.16 -5.33 9.01
C ALA A 276 -25.24 -5.84 8.06
N GLN A 277 -25.71 -4.99 7.16
CA GLN A 277 -26.76 -5.28 6.17
C GLN A 277 -26.22 -5.38 4.73
N VAL A 278 -24.92 -5.69 4.58
CA VAL A 278 -24.23 -5.77 3.30
C VAL A 278 -23.63 -7.15 3.13
N PRO A 279 -23.78 -7.81 1.97
CA PRO A 279 -23.07 -9.05 1.70
C PRO A 279 -21.56 -8.85 1.77
N ILE A 280 -20.88 -9.70 2.55
CA ILE A 280 -19.44 -9.66 2.73
C ILE A 280 -18.84 -11.02 2.33
N PRO A 281 -18.63 -11.29 1.04
CA PRO A 281 -17.92 -12.48 0.59
C PRO A 281 -16.49 -12.51 1.15
N LEU A 282 -16.09 -13.64 1.72
CA LEU A 282 -14.79 -13.85 2.35
C LEU A 282 -13.96 -14.83 1.51
N SER A 283 -13.12 -14.32 0.61
CA SER A 283 -12.30 -15.17 -0.24
C SER A 283 -11.08 -14.46 -0.82
N PRO A 284 -9.87 -15.04 -0.74
CA PRO A 284 -8.69 -14.50 -1.41
C PRO A 284 -8.81 -14.53 -2.94
N ARG A 285 -9.62 -15.43 -3.50
CA ARG A 285 -9.89 -15.50 -4.95
C ARG A 285 -10.59 -14.25 -5.47
N ASN A 286 -11.39 -13.56 -4.65
CA ASN A 286 -11.97 -12.28 -5.04
C ASN A 286 -10.89 -11.20 -5.19
N PHE A 287 -9.92 -11.17 -4.29
CA PHE A 287 -8.81 -10.22 -4.36
C PHE A 287 -7.89 -10.49 -5.55
N SER A 288 -7.51 -11.74 -5.79
CA SER A 288 -6.68 -12.10 -6.95
C SER A 288 -7.41 -11.87 -8.28
N GLY A 289 -8.69 -12.25 -8.39
CA GLY A 289 -9.50 -12.08 -9.61
C GLY A 289 -9.71 -10.60 -9.98
N TYR A 290 -9.94 -9.74 -9.00
CA TYR A 290 -10.05 -8.30 -9.20
C TYR A 290 -8.69 -7.57 -9.15
N GLY A 291 -7.59 -8.26 -8.90
CA GLY A 291 -6.27 -7.65 -8.77
C GLY A 291 -6.17 -6.66 -7.60
N VAL A 292 -6.83 -6.94 -6.48
CA VAL A 292 -6.83 -6.05 -5.32
C VAL A 292 -5.53 -6.20 -4.56
N SER A 293 -4.54 -5.39 -4.88
CA SER A 293 -3.25 -5.27 -4.18
C SER A 293 -3.16 -4.02 -3.31
N THR A 294 -4.22 -3.24 -3.27
CA THR A 294 -4.37 -2.00 -2.47
C THR A 294 -5.77 -1.97 -1.88
N THR A 295 -5.91 -1.65 -0.61
CA THR A 295 -7.20 -1.43 0.05
C THR A 295 -7.31 0.02 0.57
N PRO A 296 -8.49 0.63 0.42
CA PRO A 296 -9.65 0.09 -0.29
C PRO A 296 -9.41 0.00 -1.81
N THR A 297 -10.20 -0.85 -2.49
CA THR A 297 -10.40 -0.77 -3.93
C THR A 297 -11.89 -0.70 -4.19
N LEU A 298 -12.30 0.24 -5.05
CA LEU A 298 -13.70 0.47 -5.40
C LEU A 298 -13.96 0.02 -6.84
N VAL A 299 -15.04 -0.72 -7.05
CA VAL A 299 -15.47 -1.12 -8.39
C VAL A 299 -16.95 -0.75 -8.56
N LEU A 300 -17.26 0.06 -9.56
CA LEU A 300 -18.62 0.43 -9.93
C LEU A 300 -19.04 -0.41 -11.13
N VAL A 301 -20.19 -1.06 -11.02
CA VAL A 301 -20.73 -1.95 -12.06
C VAL A 301 -22.13 -1.50 -12.41
N ASP A 302 -22.44 -1.41 -13.69
CA ASP A 302 -23.75 -1.01 -14.16
C ASP A 302 -24.79 -2.15 -14.13
N ARG A 303 -26.04 -1.85 -14.50
CA ARG A 303 -27.14 -2.81 -14.53
C ARG A 303 -26.93 -3.97 -15.51
N LYS A 304 -26.01 -3.82 -16.48
CA LYS A 304 -25.65 -4.86 -17.46
C LYS A 304 -24.52 -5.74 -16.97
N GLY A 305 -23.98 -5.47 -15.76
CA GLY A 305 -22.81 -6.17 -15.22
C GLY A 305 -21.48 -5.69 -15.78
N LEU A 306 -21.43 -4.52 -16.46
CA LEU A 306 -20.20 -3.97 -17.01
C LEU A 306 -19.54 -3.02 -16.01
N VAL A 307 -18.24 -3.13 -15.86
CA VAL A 307 -17.45 -2.26 -14.98
C VAL A 307 -17.37 -0.86 -15.58
N GLN A 308 -17.83 0.13 -14.84
CA GLN A 308 -17.76 1.54 -15.21
C GLN A 308 -16.56 2.24 -14.59
N THR A 309 -16.16 1.80 -13.40
CA THR A 309 -15.00 2.34 -12.69
C THR A 309 -14.29 1.22 -11.94
N TYR A 310 -12.96 1.20 -12.03
CA TYR A 310 -12.07 0.39 -11.20
C TYR A 310 -11.03 1.34 -10.58
N HIS A 311 -11.07 1.50 -9.26
CA HIS A 311 -10.27 2.51 -8.56
C HIS A 311 -9.59 1.91 -7.32
N PRO A 312 -8.28 1.61 -7.38
CA PRO A 312 -7.47 1.33 -6.19
C PRO A 312 -7.25 2.61 -5.37
N GLY A 313 -7.56 2.55 -4.09
CA GLY A 313 -7.48 3.69 -3.17
C GLY A 313 -8.83 4.30 -2.84
N VAL A 314 -8.79 5.37 -2.06
CA VAL A 314 -9.95 6.13 -1.61
C VAL A 314 -10.44 7.08 -2.71
N MET A 315 -11.74 7.24 -2.83
CA MET A 315 -12.36 8.33 -3.59
C MET A 315 -13.17 9.21 -2.65
N THR A 316 -13.14 10.50 -2.88
CA THR A 316 -13.97 11.44 -2.12
C THR A 316 -15.46 11.32 -2.48
N ALA A 317 -16.34 11.77 -1.61
CA ALA A 317 -17.78 11.82 -1.91
C ALA A 317 -18.07 12.67 -3.16
N THR A 318 -17.29 13.74 -3.39
CA THR A 318 -17.41 14.61 -4.56
C THR A 318 -17.09 13.88 -5.86
N GLU A 319 -16.10 13.01 -5.85
CA GLU A 319 -15.74 12.18 -7.03
C GLU A 319 -16.72 11.04 -7.26
N LEU A 320 -17.19 10.38 -6.19
CA LEU A 320 -18.09 9.22 -6.30
C LEU A 320 -19.53 9.60 -6.67
N ARG A 321 -20.07 10.71 -6.11
CA ARG A 321 -21.46 11.07 -6.30
C ARG A 321 -21.89 11.21 -7.77
N PRO A 322 -21.16 11.90 -8.66
CA PRO A 322 -21.52 11.96 -10.08
C PRO A 322 -21.47 10.59 -10.77
N LEU A 323 -20.50 9.73 -10.41
CA LEU A 323 -20.38 8.38 -10.95
C LEU A 323 -21.58 7.52 -10.54
N LEU A 324 -21.94 7.53 -9.25
CA LEU A 324 -23.09 6.80 -8.73
C LEU A 324 -24.41 7.35 -9.31
N SER A 325 -24.52 8.67 -9.44
CA SER A 325 -25.69 9.30 -10.08
C SER A 325 -25.89 8.83 -11.52
N ALA A 326 -24.81 8.71 -12.28
CA ALA A 326 -24.86 8.16 -13.63
C ALA A 326 -25.25 6.67 -13.64
N LEU A 327 -24.72 5.91 -12.67
CA LEU A 327 -24.92 4.45 -12.58
C LEU A 327 -26.36 4.05 -12.24
N VAL A 328 -27.07 4.83 -11.40
CA VAL A 328 -28.44 4.54 -10.95
C VAL A 328 -29.52 5.14 -11.84
N LYS A 329 -29.16 5.88 -12.88
CA LYS A 329 -30.14 6.35 -13.87
C LYS A 329 -30.87 5.15 -14.47
N PRO A 330 -32.20 5.31 -14.77
CA PRO A 330 -32.99 4.25 -15.40
C PRO A 330 -32.40 3.76 -16.71
#